data_24a8f38a99f47b3f4228685dfc5dda04
#
_entry.id   24a8f38a99f47b3f4228685dfc5dda04
#
_cell.length_a   1.000
_cell.length_b   1.000
_cell.length_c   1.000
_cell.angle_alpha   90.00
_cell.angle_beta   90.00
_cell.angle_gamma   90.00
#
_symmetry.space_group_name_H-M   'P 1'
#
loop_
_entity.id
_entity.type
_entity.pdbx_description
1 polymer ?
#
loop_
_entity_poly.entity_id
_entity_poly.type
_entity_poly.pdbx_seq_one_letter_code
_entity_poly.pdbx_strand_id
1 'polypeptide(L)' 'MIEFPGGAFSCMVQNLSDVGAALDVPHSVGIPEQFTLMIIERGDAVRCRAVWRTERQIGVAFEAAS' A
#
# COMPACT_ATOMS: atom_id res chain seq x y z
N MET A 1 -6.84 1.53 -2.00
CA MET A 1 -6.33 2.86 -2.37
C MET A 1 -5.17 3.25 -1.47
N ILE A 2 -4.14 3.78 -2.06
CA ILE A 2 -2.96 4.29 -1.34
C ILE A 2 -3.17 5.77 -1.08
N GLU A 3 -2.99 6.22 0.17
CA GLU A 3 -3.10 7.63 0.52
C GLU A 3 -1.87 8.10 1.27
N PHE A 4 -1.44 9.32 0.97
CA PHE A 4 -0.31 9.97 1.63
C PHE A 4 -0.48 11.49 1.57
N PRO A 5 0.22 12.25 2.40
CA PRO A 5 0.17 13.71 2.30
C PRO A 5 0.59 14.17 0.91
N GLY A 6 -0.29 14.82 0.20
CA GLY A 6 -0.04 15.30 -1.15
C GLY A 6 -0.67 14.49 -2.25
N GLY A 7 -1.29 13.33 -1.95
CA GLY A 7 -1.93 12.58 -3.02
C GLY A 7 -2.51 11.26 -2.62
N ALA A 8 -3.08 10.60 -3.61
CA ALA A 8 -3.65 9.27 -3.49
C ALA A 8 -3.50 8.55 -4.83
N PHE A 9 -3.37 7.23 -4.77
CA PHE A 9 -3.31 6.39 -5.97
C PHE A 9 -4.26 5.22 -5.82
N SER A 10 -4.89 4.84 -6.94
CA SER A 10 -5.63 3.60 -6.99
C SER A 10 -4.68 2.43 -7.02
N CYS A 11 -5.04 1.36 -6.34
CA CYS A 11 -4.26 0.13 -6.39
C CYS A 11 -5.19 -1.07 -6.27
N MET A 12 -4.68 -2.24 -6.66
CA MET A 12 -5.37 -3.49 -6.44
C MET A 12 -4.54 -4.31 -5.47
N VAL A 13 -5.18 -4.76 -4.37
CA VAL A 13 -4.50 -5.52 -3.33
C VAL A 13 -4.40 -6.98 -3.75
N GLN A 14 -3.19 -7.52 -3.75
CA GLN A 14 -2.91 -8.92 -4.05
C GLN A 14 -2.22 -9.55 -2.85
N ASN A 15 -2.40 -10.85 -2.67
CA ASN A 15 -1.67 -11.62 -1.65
C ASN A 15 -1.74 -11.00 -0.25
N LEU A 16 -2.93 -10.56 0.13
CA LEU A 16 -3.15 -9.95 1.44
C LEU A 16 -2.92 -10.97 2.55
N SER A 17 -2.13 -10.58 3.54
CA SER A 17 -1.90 -11.39 4.73
C SER A 17 -1.98 -10.51 5.97
N ASP A 18 -1.74 -11.11 7.14
CA ASP A 18 -1.77 -10.35 8.40
C ASP A 18 -0.61 -9.37 8.52
N VAL A 19 0.45 -9.58 7.76
CA VAL A 19 1.69 -8.79 7.91
C VAL A 19 1.99 -7.89 6.73
N GLY A 20 1.32 -8.08 5.60
CA GLY A 20 1.58 -7.26 4.44
C GLY A 20 0.77 -7.68 3.23
N ALA A 21 1.08 -7.08 2.11
CA ALA A 21 0.40 -7.35 0.85
C ALA A 21 1.28 -6.94 -0.33
N ALA A 22 0.91 -7.42 -1.52
CA ALA A 22 1.44 -6.89 -2.77
C ALA A 22 0.36 -6.01 -3.39
N LEU A 23 0.74 -4.86 -3.89
CA LEU A 23 -0.19 -3.90 -4.47
C LEU A 23 0.13 -3.73 -5.95
N ASP A 24 -0.87 -3.92 -6.79
CA ASP A 24 -0.76 -3.59 -8.20
C ASP A 24 -1.13 -2.12 -8.38
N VAL A 25 -0.26 -1.37 -9.03
CA VAL A 25 -0.45 0.06 -9.25
C VAL A 25 -0.21 0.37 -10.73
N PRO A 26 -0.80 1.46 -11.26
CA PRO A 26 -0.52 1.86 -12.64
C PRO A 26 0.97 2.16 -12.87
N HIS A 27 1.60 2.78 -11.89
CA HIS A 27 3.05 2.97 -11.85
C HIS A 27 3.43 3.31 -10.41
N SER A 28 4.63 2.93 -10.03
CA SER A 28 5.07 3.13 -8.64
C SER A 28 5.82 4.44 -8.42
N VAL A 29 6.08 5.18 -9.47
CA VAL A 29 6.76 6.48 -9.37
C VAL A 29 5.88 7.48 -8.62
N GLY A 30 6.45 8.17 -7.68
CA GLY A 30 5.72 9.17 -6.91
C GLY A 30 5.04 8.65 -5.65
N ILE A 31 5.05 7.34 -5.44
CA ILE A 31 4.50 6.75 -4.21
C ILE A 31 5.61 6.72 -3.16
N PRO A 32 5.41 7.35 -2.00
CA PRO A 32 6.45 7.38 -0.97
C PRO A 32 6.67 6.01 -0.35
N GLU A 33 7.74 5.89 0.42
CA GLU A 33 8.06 4.64 1.10
C GLU A 33 7.05 4.27 2.18
N GLN A 34 6.44 5.25 2.82
CA GLN A 34 5.42 5.04 3.84
C GLN A 34 4.13 5.72 3.42
N PHE A 35 3.02 5.03 3.62
CA PHE A 35 1.72 5.56 3.24
C PHE A 35 0.62 4.80 3.98
N THR A 36 -0.62 5.25 3.83
CA THR A 36 -1.80 4.57 4.36
C THR A 36 -2.46 3.79 3.25
N LEU A 37 -2.76 2.53 3.50
CA LEU A 37 -3.51 1.69 2.58
C LEU A 37 -4.95 1.61 3.06
N MET A 38 -5.88 2.02 2.20
CA MET A 38 -7.31 1.89 2.47
C MET A 38 -7.79 0.58 1.87
N ILE A 39 -8.22 -0.34 2.72
CA ILE A 39 -8.77 -1.64 2.28
C ILE A 39 -10.28 -1.52 2.34
N ILE A 40 -10.89 -1.18 1.22
CA ILE A 40 -12.31 -0.85 1.13
C ILE A 40 -13.18 -2.03 1.57
N GLU A 41 -12.82 -3.24 1.14
CA GLU A 41 -13.59 -4.44 1.44
C GLU A 41 -13.69 -4.72 2.93
N ARG A 42 -12.69 -4.31 3.69
CA ARG A 42 -12.63 -4.52 5.13
C ARG A 42 -12.98 -3.27 5.93
N GLY A 43 -13.06 -2.13 5.27
CA GLY A 43 -13.28 -0.86 5.93
C GLY A 43 -12.11 -0.40 6.79
N ASP A 44 -10.92 -0.89 6.49
CA ASP A 44 -9.72 -0.62 7.28
C ASP A 44 -8.80 0.38 6.61
N ALA A 45 -8.10 1.16 7.43
CA ALA A 45 -6.97 1.97 7.00
C ALA A 45 -5.74 1.47 7.72
N VAL A 46 -4.70 1.10 7.00
CA VAL A 46 -3.51 0.47 7.55
C VAL A 46 -2.27 1.24 7.11
N ARG A 47 -1.41 1.56 8.08
CA ARG A 47 -0.10 2.15 7.74
C ARG A 47 0.80 1.08 7.15
N CYS A 48 1.43 1.43 6.05
CA CYS A 48 2.28 0.50 5.31
C CYS A 48 3.64 1.11 5.04
N ARG A 49 4.62 0.23 4.91
CA ARG A 49 5.95 0.59 4.43
C ARG A 49 6.30 -0.28 3.24
N ALA A 50 6.77 0.34 2.16
CA ALA A 50 7.21 -0.38 0.97
C ALA A 50 8.51 -1.13 1.30
N VAL A 51 8.52 -2.44 1.06
CA VAL A 51 9.72 -3.28 1.28
C VAL A 51 10.39 -3.65 -0.03
N TRP A 52 9.63 -3.63 -1.13
CA TRP A 52 10.18 -3.76 -2.48
C TRP A 52 9.21 -3.09 -3.44
N ARG A 53 9.71 -2.74 -4.60
CA ARG A 53 8.84 -2.22 -5.66
C ARG A 53 9.40 -2.53 -7.02
N THR A 54 8.49 -2.72 -7.96
CA THR A 54 8.78 -2.74 -9.38
C THR A 54 8.01 -1.60 -10.03
N GLU A 55 8.03 -1.51 -11.34
CA GLU A 55 7.33 -0.45 -12.05
C GLU A 55 5.83 -0.44 -11.76
N ARG A 56 5.21 -1.62 -11.59
CA ARG A 56 3.76 -1.75 -11.46
C ARG A 56 3.32 -2.48 -10.21
N GLN A 57 4.22 -2.79 -9.31
CA GLN A 57 3.87 -3.47 -8.06
C GLN A 57 4.68 -2.92 -6.91
N ILE A 58 4.08 -2.96 -5.74
CA ILE A 58 4.74 -2.58 -4.50
C ILE A 58 4.43 -3.64 -3.47
N GLY A 59 5.45 -4.22 -2.88
CA GLY A 59 5.28 -5.09 -1.72
C GLY A 59 5.36 -4.25 -0.47
N VAL A 60 4.39 -4.40 0.42
CA VAL A 60 4.33 -3.60 1.65
C VAL A 60 4.29 -4.48 2.87
N ALA A 61 4.88 -3.99 3.94
CA ALA A 61 4.72 -4.55 5.28
C ALA A 61 3.79 -3.61 6.05
N PHE A 62 2.85 -4.20 6.78
CA PHE A 62 1.97 -3.42 7.64
C PHE A 62 2.74 -3.01 8.88
N GLU A 63 2.65 -1.74 9.24
CA GLU A 63 3.26 -1.27 10.46
C GLU A 63 2.32 -1.59 11.62
N ALA A 64 2.86 -2.24 12.62
CA ALA A 64 2.06 -2.56 13.80
C ALA A 64 1.67 -1.26 14.50
N ALA A 65 0.41 -1.16 14.89
CA ALA A 65 -0.03 -0.09 15.76
C ALA A 65 0.61 -0.31 17.12
N SER A 66 1.30 0.64 17.58
CA SER A 66 1.95 0.54 18.90
C SER A 66 1.22 1.39 19.92
#